data_7d5120aba4dc8905f6e95e950ca2a3a5
#
_entry.id   7d5120aba4dc8905f6e95e950ca2a3a5
#
_cell.length_a   1.000
_cell.length_b   1.000
_cell.length_c   1.000
_cell.angle_alpha   90.00
_cell.angle_beta   90.00
_cell.angle_gamma   90.00
#
_symmetry.space_group_name_H-M   'P 1'
#
loop_
_entity.id
_entity.type
_entity.pdbx_description
1 polymer ?
#
loop_
_entity_poly.entity_id
_entity_poly.type
_entity_poly.pdbx_seq_one_letter_code
_entity_poly.pdbx_strand_id
1 'polypeptide(L)'
;MNKNLLLTLLFLLIVGTTFAQHQFHFKDGKFKVVQFTDIHWDPTSPGCDTTRNTILAVLNQEKPDIAILTGDVVTANPAKKGWEAIIKIFEEAKMPFAVTLGNHDAEPQFMSKQEIFDMLLKSAYFVGSHGPEGIPGHGQYVIPVYG
;
A
#
# COMPACT_ATOMS: atom_id res chain seq x y z
N MET A 1 31.79 -33.01 6.42
CA MET A 1 30.52 -32.53 5.88
C MET A 1 30.67 -32.39 4.37
N ASN A 2 29.87 -33.12 3.60
CA ASN A 2 30.06 -33.29 2.14
C ASN A 2 29.72 -31.94 1.44
N LYS A 3 30.61 -31.43 0.57
CA LYS A 3 30.44 -30.16 -0.14
C LYS A 3 29.11 -30.10 -0.92
N ASN A 4 28.64 -31.24 -1.42
CA ASN A 4 27.36 -31.35 -2.12
C ASN A 4 26.15 -31.16 -1.18
N LEU A 5 26.26 -31.60 0.05
CA LEU A 5 25.20 -31.42 1.06
C LEU A 5 25.07 -29.94 1.48
N LEU A 6 26.21 -29.23 1.57
CA LEU A 6 26.23 -27.80 1.85
C LEU A 6 25.64 -26.96 0.72
N LEU A 7 25.92 -27.32 -0.54
CA LEU A 7 25.30 -26.68 -1.72
C LEU A 7 23.78 -26.92 -1.78
N THR A 8 23.33 -28.12 -1.44
CA THR A 8 21.89 -28.44 -1.45
C THR A 8 21.15 -27.72 -0.33
N LEU A 9 21.76 -27.55 0.85
CA LEU A 9 21.20 -26.74 1.94
C LEU A 9 21.19 -25.25 1.59
N LEU A 10 22.20 -24.75 0.88
CA LEU A 10 22.25 -23.34 0.44
C LEU A 10 21.19 -23.07 -0.65
N PHE A 11 20.90 -24.04 -1.51
CA PHE A 11 19.87 -23.91 -2.55
C PHE A 11 18.45 -23.96 -1.96
N LEU A 12 18.22 -24.68 -0.85
CA LEU A 12 16.94 -24.71 -0.13
C LEU A 12 16.64 -23.41 0.64
N LEU A 13 17.67 -22.61 0.95
CA LEU A 13 17.50 -21.30 1.60
C LEU A 13 17.16 -20.15 0.63
N ILE A 14 17.23 -20.39 -0.69
CA ILE A 14 16.83 -19.43 -1.74
C ILE A 14 15.36 -19.65 -2.15
N VAL A 15 14.59 -20.48 -1.45
CA VAL A 15 13.14 -20.58 -1.68
C VAL A 15 12.50 -19.28 -1.24
N GLY A 16 12.24 -18.50 -2.22
CA GLY A 16 11.73 -17.18 -2.31
C GLY A 16 10.79 -16.77 -1.18
N THR A 17 11.02 -15.60 -0.65
CA THR A 17 9.95 -14.79 -0.08
C THR A 17 8.96 -14.45 -1.21
N THR A 18 8.11 -15.40 -1.56
CA THR A 18 6.90 -15.07 -2.30
C THR A 18 6.10 -14.20 -1.35
N PHE A 19 6.05 -12.90 -1.61
CA PHE A 19 5.05 -12.06 -0.98
C PHE A 19 3.70 -12.73 -1.26
N ALA A 20 3.05 -13.22 -0.21
CA ALA A 20 1.73 -13.81 -0.36
C ALA A 20 0.82 -12.72 -0.91
N GLN A 21 0.46 -12.83 -2.18
CA GLN A 21 -0.48 -11.91 -2.79
C GLN A 21 -1.79 -12.04 -2.01
N HIS A 22 -2.29 -10.95 -1.44
CA HIS A 22 -3.54 -10.95 -0.71
C HIS A 22 -4.66 -11.45 -1.63
N GLN A 23 -5.29 -12.57 -1.27
CA GLN A 23 -6.49 -13.05 -1.93
C GLN A 23 -7.70 -12.64 -1.11
N PHE A 24 -8.65 -11.98 -1.74
CA PHE A 24 -9.85 -11.51 -1.09
C PHE A 24 -11.02 -12.43 -1.40
N HIS A 25 -11.79 -12.74 -0.36
CA HIS A 25 -12.98 -13.58 -0.45
C HIS A 25 -14.15 -12.92 0.26
N PHE A 26 -15.35 -13.14 -0.26
CA PHE A 26 -16.56 -12.83 0.48
C PHE A 26 -16.63 -13.71 1.74
N LYS A 27 -16.98 -13.11 2.86
CA LYS A 27 -17.27 -13.79 4.13
C LYS A 27 -18.75 -13.61 4.45
N ASP A 28 -19.51 -14.69 4.46
CA ASP A 28 -20.96 -14.65 4.65
C ASP A 28 -21.68 -13.68 3.70
N GLY A 29 -21.26 -13.68 2.43
CA GLY A 29 -21.78 -12.81 1.40
C GLY A 29 -21.41 -11.32 1.54
N LYS A 30 -20.46 -10.99 2.40
CA LYS A 30 -20.01 -9.61 2.67
C LYS A 30 -18.52 -9.44 2.41
N PHE A 31 -18.16 -8.27 1.90
CA PHE A 31 -16.80 -7.79 1.78
C PHE A 31 -16.79 -6.31 2.19
N LYS A 32 -16.05 -5.97 3.22
CA LYS A 32 -16.05 -4.62 3.77
C LYS A 32 -14.86 -3.82 3.25
N VAL A 33 -15.15 -2.70 2.64
CA VAL A 33 -14.18 -1.71 2.17
C VAL A 33 -14.29 -0.46 3.02
N VAL A 34 -13.17 0.09 3.44
CA VAL A 34 -13.10 1.45 3.99
C VAL A 34 -12.39 2.34 2.98
N GLN A 35 -12.92 3.52 2.75
CA GLN A 35 -12.35 4.52 1.86
C GLN A 35 -11.85 5.70 2.67
N PHE A 36 -10.62 6.13 2.37
CA PHE A 36 -10.06 7.39 2.81
C PHE A 36 -9.77 8.24 1.56
N THR A 37 -10.18 9.48 1.58
CA THR A 37 -9.94 10.43 0.50
C THR A 37 -9.44 11.74 1.08
N ASP A 38 -8.73 12.52 0.31
CA ASP A 38 -8.32 13.88 0.68
C ASP A 38 -7.65 13.96 2.06
N ILE A 39 -6.73 13.03 2.32
CA ILE A 39 -6.00 12.96 3.59
C ILE A 39 -5.14 14.21 3.78
N HIS A 40 -4.60 14.75 2.68
CA HIS A 40 -3.74 15.93 2.64
C HIS A 40 -2.62 15.85 3.68
N TRP A 41 -1.92 14.70 3.69
CA TRP A 41 -0.83 14.47 4.63
C TRP A 41 0.30 15.46 4.40
N ASP A 42 0.58 16.26 5.41
CA ASP A 42 1.74 17.16 5.46
C ASP A 42 2.71 16.67 6.54
N PRO A 43 3.87 16.09 6.17
CA PRO A 43 4.81 15.52 7.13
C PRO A 43 5.46 16.55 8.08
N THR A 44 5.21 17.83 7.86
CA THR A 44 5.69 18.93 8.73
C THR A 44 4.60 19.44 9.68
N SER A 45 3.36 19.02 9.48
CA SER A 45 2.23 19.46 10.28
C SER A 45 2.15 18.70 11.62
N PRO A 46 1.89 19.40 12.73
CA PRO A 46 1.59 18.74 14.01
C PRO A 46 0.28 17.95 13.98
N GLY A 47 -0.57 18.16 12.96
CA GLY A 47 -1.83 17.44 12.78
C GLY A 47 -1.66 15.98 12.33
N CYS A 48 -0.48 15.58 11.87
CA CYS A 48 -0.22 14.21 11.38
C CYS A 48 -0.57 13.13 12.39
N ASP A 49 -0.27 13.33 13.68
CA ASP A 49 -0.62 12.36 14.73
C ASP A 49 -2.12 12.19 14.87
N THR A 50 -2.89 13.28 14.77
CA THR A 50 -4.35 13.23 14.80
C THR A 50 -4.90 12.46 13.61
N THR A 51 -4.43 12.75 12.41
CA THR A 51 -4.81 12.04 11.18
C THR A 51 -4.47 10.56 11.26
N ARG A 52 -3.24 10.22 11.68
CA ARG A 52 -2.82 8.83 11.91
C ARG A 52 -3.75 8.11 12.88
N ASN A 53 -4.00 8.71 14.04
CA ASN A 53 -4.83 8.11 15.08
C ASN A 53 -6.27 7.93 14.61
N THR A 54 -6.81 8.86 13.81
CA THR A 54 -8.13 8.75 13.20
C THR A 54 -8.19 7.56 12.23
N ILE A 55 -7.21 7.43 11.33
CA ILE A 55 -7.14 6.28 10.40
C ILE A 55 -7.11 4.97 11.20
N LEU A 56 -6.22 4.85 12.18
CA LEU A 56 -6.11 3.64 13.00
C LEU A 56 -7.38 3.34 13.79
N ALA A 57 -8.06 4.36 14.33
CA ALA A 57 -9.33 4.20 15.04
C ALA A 57 -10.42 3.64 14.11
N VAL A 58 -10.55 4.19 12.90
CA VAL A 58 -11.50 3.70 11.89
C VAL A 58 -11.18 2.26 11.51
N LEU A 59 -9.93 1.93 11.19
CA LEU A 59 -9.51 0.58 10.83
C LEU A 59 -9.82 -0.43 11.96
N ASN A 60 -9.56 -0.05 13.21
CA ASN A 60 -9.80 -0.91 14.37
C ASN A 60 -11.30 -1.10 14.66
N GLN A 61 -12.10 -0.06 14.50
CA GLN A 61 -13.54 -0.10 14.73
C GLN A 61 -14.26 -0.87 13.64
N GLU A 62 -13.97 -0.53 12.38
CA GLU A 62 -14.68 -1.06 11.22
C GLU A 62 -14.17 -2.46 10.81
N LYS A 63 -12.90 -2.79 11.08
CA LYS A 63 -12.26 -4.06 10.71
C LYS A 63 -12.55 -4.43 9.25
N PRO A 64 -12.20 -3.55 8.29
CA PRO A 64 -12.45 -3.80 6.88
C PRO A 64 -11.58 -4.94 6.35
N ASP A 65 -11.96 -5.50 5.21
CA ASP A 65 -11.14 -6.47 4.48
C ASP A 65 -10.05 -5.77 3.67
N ILE A 66 -10.29 -4.52 3.26
CA ILE A 66 -9.34 -3.66 2.54
C ILE A 66 -9.63 -2.18 2.84
N ALA A 67 -8.57 -1.38 2.82
CA ALA A 67 -8.66 0.08 2.78
C ALA A 67 -8.31 0.60 1.38
N ILE A 68 -9.02 1.62 0.89
CA ILE A 68 -8.74 2.28 -0.39
C ILE A 68 -8.49 3.76 -0.15
N LEU A 69 -7.34 4.26 -0.62
CA LEU A 69 -7.02 5.68 -0.62
C LEU A 69 -7.32 6.25 -2.01
N THR A 70 -8.20 7.22 -2.07
CA THR A 70 -8.76 7.71 -3.34
C THR A 70 -8.35 9.16 -3.66
N GLY A 71 -7.06 9.40 -3.60
CA GLY A 71 -6.44 10.64 -4.06
C GLY A 71 -6.19 11.67 -2.97
N ASP A 72 -5.32 12.60 -3.32
CA ASP A 72 -4.83 13.70 -2.50
C ASP A 72 -4.35 13.23 -1.12
N VAL A 73 -3.53 12.17 -1.18
CA VAL A 73 -3.05 11.47 0.02
C VAL A 73 -1.92 12.25 0.67
N VAL A 74 -0.88 12.61 -0.12
CA VAL A 74 0.27 13.38 0.36
C VAL A 74 0.43 14.62 -0.51
N THR A 75 0.18 15.78 0.07
CA THR A 75 0.10 17.05 -0.65
C THR A 75 1.09 18.09 -0.13
N ALA A 76 2.16 17.67 0.55
CA ALA A 76 3.20 18.56 1.04
C ALA A 76 4.58 17.90 1.03
N ASN A 77 5.64 18.72 1.00
CA ASN A 77 7.03 18.27 1.11
C ASN A 77 7.48 18.15 2.58
N PRO A 78 8.38 17.18 2.86
CA PRO A 78 8.99 16.24 1.93
C PRO A 78 8.07 15.05 1.62
N ALA A 79 7.55 15.00 0.40
CA ALA A 79 6.54 14.04 -0.04
C ALA A 79 6.92 12.57 0.21
N LYS A 80 8.20 12.23 0.02
CA LYS A 80 8.72 10.88 0.32
C LYS A 80 8.46 10.48 1.77
N LYS A 81 8.72 11.37 2.74
CA LYS A 81 8.45 11.11 4.16
C LYS A 81 6.95 10.96 4.43
N GLY A 82 6.13 11.72 3.71
CA GLY A 82 4.67 11.60 3.79
C GLY A 82 4.20 10.22 3.36
N TRP A 83 4.65 9.74 2.20
CA TRP A 83 4.31 8.42 1.70
C TRP A 83 4.85 7.30 2.59
N GLU A 84 6.08 7.42 3.11
CA GLU A 84 6.64 6.48 4.10
C GLU A 84 5.75 6.39 5.35
N ALA A 85 5.26 7.53 5.84
CA ALA A 85 4.37 7.57 7.01
C ALA A 85 3.00 6.92 6.73
N ILE A 86 2.39 7.23 5.58
CA ILE A 86 1.12 6.62 5.17
C ILE A 86 1.26 5.10 5.03
N ILE A 87 2.26 4.62 4.30
CA ILE A 87 2.52 3.18 4.14
C ILE A 87 2.66 2.51 5.51
N LYS A 88 3.45 3.10 6.39
CA LYS A 88 3.70 2.57 7.74
C LYS A 88 2.41 2.43 8.57
N ILE A 89 1.44 3.32 8.44
CA ILE A 89 0.14 3.21 9.13
C ILE A 89 -0.55 1.89 8.78
N PHE A 90 -0.62 1.54 7.50
CA PHE A 90 -1.28 0.32 7.03
C PHE A 90 -0.45 -0.94 7.32
N GLU A 91 0.87 -0.85 7.30
CA GLU A 91 1.77 -1.94 7.73
C GLU A 91 1.63 -2.26 9.21
N GLU A 92 1.63 -1.25 10.08
CA GLU A 92 1.40 -1.40 11.52
C GLU A 92 0.03 -1.99 11.83
N ALA A 93 -0.99 -1.55 11.10
CA ALA A 93 -2.34 -2.10 11.20
C ALA A 93 -2.48 -3.50 10.58
N LYS A 94 -1.48 -3.98 9.83
CA LYS A 94 -1.54 -5.21 9.00
C LYS A 94 -2.74 -5.19 8.06
N MET A 95 -3.05 -4.02 7.51
CA MET A 95 -4.23 -3.77 6.70
C MET A 95 -3.86 -3.74 5.22
N PRO A 96 -4.40 -4.65 4.39
CA PRO A 96 -4.29 -4.55 2.95
C PRO A 96 -4.84 -3.21 2.47
N PHE A 97 -4.11 -2.53 1.59
CA PHE A 97 -4.56 -1.24 1.07
C PHE A 97 -4.27 -1.06 -0.41
N ALA A 98 -5.10 -0.26 -1.06
CA ALA A 98 -4.99 0.15 -2.44
C ALA A 98 -4.93 1.69 -2.54
N VAL A 99 -4.36 2.21 -3.62
CA VAL A 99 -4.21 3.65 -3.83
C VAL A 99 -4.60 4.01 -5.26
N THR A 100 -5.41 5.03 -5.42
CA THR A 100 -5.48 5.81 -6.65
C THR A 100 -4.96 7.22 -6.35
N LEU A 101 -4.16 7.79 -7.24
CA LEU A 101 -3.60 9.12 -7.04
C LEU A 101 -4.59 10.20 -7.44
N GLY A 102 -4.68 11.26 -6.65
CA GLY A 102 -5.38 12.49 -6.97
C GLY A 102 -4.53 13.45 -7.81
N ASN A 103 -5.04 14.65 -7.98
CA ASN A 103 -4.36 15.68 -8.77
C ASN A 103 -3.17 16.31 -8.02
N HIS A 104 -3.20 16.32 -6.67
CA HIS A 104 -2.13 16.91 -5.87
C HIS A 104 -0.99 15.95 -5.53
N ASP A 105 -1.19 14.62 -5.57
CA ASP A 105 -0.19 13.63 -5.12
C ASP A 105 1.12 13.67 -5.93
N ALA A 106 1.08 14.07 -7.19
CA ALA A 106 2.22 14.06 -8.10
C ALA A 106 2.39 15.41 -8.82
N GLU A 107 2.19 16.50 -8.10
CA GLU A 107 2.56 17.82 -8.59
C GLU A 107 4.08 17.93 -8.83
N PRO A 108 4.54 18.81 -9.77
CA PRO A 108 5.95 18.85 -10.18
C PRO A 108 6.98 19.04 -9.06
N GLN A 109 6.56 19.65 -7.94
CA GLN A 109 7.41 19.87 -6.76
C GLN A 109 7.51 18.66 -5.82
N PHE A 110 6.73 17.60 -6.06
CA PHE A 110 6.67 16.39 -5.23
C PHE A 110 7.37 15.21 -5.91
N MET A 111 6.87 14.01 -5.63
CA MET A 111 7.34 12.78 -6.26
C MET A 111 6.55 12.53 -7.56
N SER A 112 7.21 11.92 -8.54
CA SER A 112 6.52 11.42 -9.72
C SER A 112 5.60 10.25 -9.35
N LYS A 113 4.56 10.01 -10.16
CA LYS A 113 3.66 8.86 -10.01
C LYS A 113 4.42 7.53 -10.00
N GLN A 114 5.47 7.41 -10.83
CA GLN A 114 6.35 6.24 -10.87
C GLN A 114 7.01 6.01 -9.51
N GLU A 115 7.67 7.03 -8.95
CA GLU A 115 8.37 6.91 -7.67
C GLU A 115 7.41 6.56 -6.52
N ILE A 116 6.19 7.12 -6.53
CA ILE A 116 5.16 6.79 -5.54
C ILE A 116 4.82 5.29 -5.63
N PHE A 117 4.50 4.79 -6.83
CA PHE A 117 4.17 3.38 -7.01
C PHE A 117 5.35 2.45 -6.72
N ASP A 118 6.59 2.86 -7.04
CA ASP A 118 7.81 2.11 -6.67
C ASP A 118 7.99 2.00 -5.14
N MET A 119 7.52 2.97 -4.39
CA MET A 119 7.49 2.90 -2.93
C MET A 119 6.36 2.00 -2.43
N LEU A 120 5.15 2.18 -2.93
CA LEU A 120 3.97 1.39 -2.55
C LEU A 120 4.20 -0.11 -2.75
N LEU A 121 4.79 -0.49 -3.88
CA LEU A 121 5.10 -1.88 -4.24
C LEU A 121 6.12 -2.58 -3.32
N LYS A 122 6.84 -1.83 -2.48
CA LYS A 122 7.74 -2.41 -1.46
C LYS A 122 6.98 -2.89 -0.23
N SER A 123 5.76 -2.42 -0.02
CA SER A 123 4.93 -2.84 1.10
C SER A 123 4.23 -4.17 0.80
N ALA A 124 4.33 -5.12 1.72
CA ALA A 124 3.62 -6.38 1.64
C ALA A 124 2.09 -6.23 1.76
N TYR A 125 1.62 -5.08 2.21
CA TYR A 125 0.20 -4.78 2.39
C TYR A 125 -0.41 -3.98 1.23
N PHE A 126 0.41 -3.45 0.32
CA PHE A 126 -0.11 -2.79 -0.87
C PHE A 126 -0.57 -3.83 -1.89
N VAL A 127 -1.81 -3.71 -2.36
CA VAL A 127 -2.45 -4.68 -3.26
C VAL A 127 -2.67 -4.15 -4.68
N GLY A 128 -1.96 -3.09 -5.05
CA GLY A 128 -2.01 -2.51 -6.38
C GLY A 128 -0.83 -2.90 -7.27
N SER A 129 -0.77 -2.28 -8.44
CA SER A 129 0.33 -2.42 -9.39
C SER A 129 0.51 -1.13 -10.19
N HIS A 130 1.60 -1.04 -10.98
CA HIS A 130 1.76 0.06 -11.94
C HIS A 130 0.66 0.11 -13.01
N GLY A 131 0.08 -1.04 -13.32
CA GLY A 131 -0.81 -1.22 -14.45
C GLY A 131 -0.15 -1.94 -15.63
N PRO A 132 -0.92 -2.28 -16.68
CA PRO A 132 -0.42 -3.01 -17.84
C PRO A 132 0.48 -2.13 -18.72
N GLU A 133 1.49 -2.77 -19.34
CA GLU A 133 2.34 -2.11 -20.33
C GLU A 133 1.51 -1.53 -21.49
N GLY A 134 1.93 -0.37 -22.00
CA GLY A 134 1.31 0.27 -23.16
C GLY A 134 0.06 1.10 -22.84
N ILE A 135 -0.43 1.08 -21.60
CA ILE A 135 -1.50 1.98 -21.16
C ILE A 135 -0.87 3.17 -20.43
N PRO A 136 -1.07 4.41 -20.91
CA PRO A 136 -0.51 5.59 -20.25
C PRO A 136 -1.07 5.77 -18.83
N GLY A 137 -0.19 6.20 -17.91
CA GLY A 137 -0.55 6.46 -16.52
C GLY A 137 0.01 5.40 -15.56
N HIS A 138 -0.37 5.49 -14.29
CA HIS A 138 0.04 4.56 -13.23
C HIS A 138 -1.17 4.21 -12.36
N GLY A 139 -1.18 2.95 -11.88
CA GLY A 139 -2.22 2.51 -10.94
C GLY A 139 -3.51 2.04 -11.61
N GLN A 140 -3.44 1.58 -12.86
CA GLN A 140 -4.56 0.88 -13.48
C GLN A 140 -4.49 -0.61 -13.11
N TYR A 141 -5.26 -1.02 -12.12
CA TYR A 141 -5.29 -2.41 -11.67
C TYR A 141 -6.68 -2.82 -11.19
N VAL A 142 -6.90 -4.11 -11.13
CA VAL A 142 -8.13 -4.72 -10.63
C VAL A 142 -7.79 -5.55 -9.40
N ILE A 143 -8.61 -5.47 -8.40
CA ILE A 143 -8.51 -6.29 -7.19
C ILE A 143 -9.67 -7.28 -7.20
N PRO A 144 -9.44 -8.56 -7.53
CA PRO A 144 -10.51 -9.55 -7.55
C PRO A 144 -10.93 -9.92 -6.13
N VAL A 145 -12.24 -10.10 -5.94
CA VAL A 145 -12.83 -10.66 -4.73
C VAL A 145 -13.60 -11.91 -5.13
N TYR A 146 -13.28 -13.03 -4.53
CA TYR A 146 -13.83 -14.35 -4.88
C TYR A 146 -14.98 -14.74 -3.95
N GLY A 147 -15.93 -15.50 -4.51
CA GLY A 147 -17.06 -16.09 -3.77
C GLY A 147 -16.69 -17.34 -2.99
#